data_aa0dc0d9b5579b419b757db07bd6d089
#
_entry.id   aa0dc0d9b5579b419b757db07bd6d089
#
_cell.length_a   1.000
_cell.length_b   1.000
_cell.length_c   1.000
_cell.angle_alpha   90.00
_cell.angle_beta   90.00
_cell.angle_gamma   90.00
#
_symmetry.space_group_name_H-M   'P 1'
#
loop_
_entity.id
_entity.type
_entity.pdbx_description
1 polymer ?
#
loop_
_entity_poly.entity_id
_entity_poly.type
_entity_poly.pdbx_seq_one_letter_code
_entity_poly.pdbx_strand_id
1 'polypeptide(L)'
;MGWACWHHRLQAETALHGFYIVMAGYGAWLASDASWAMTSHGWLWHAPAIALGLLTCVWVAPWLQKRGSAMPRLDAFTTVFSVMATWWMVQGDEVNWLYWIVIDSLSVYLYAKRGMPVGALLFVVYDLMAIDGWFDAVRWFSG
;
A
#
# COMPACT_ATOMS: atom_id res chain seq x y z
N MET A 1 27.78 13.11 -2.79
CA MET A 1 26.96 11.88 -2.79
C MET A 1 25.63 12.03 -2.04
N GLY A 2 25.52 12.73 -0.92
CA GLY A 2 24.25 12.89 -0.18
C GLY A 2 23.14 13.63 -0.93
N TRP A 3 23.49 14.61 -1.75
CA TRP A 3 22.50 15.43 -2.49
C TRP A 3 21.80 14.67 -3.62
N ALA A 4 22.50 13.80 -4.33
CA ALA A 4 21.93 12.97 -5.38
C ALA A 4 20.96 11.91 -4.82
N CYS A 5 21.26 11.31 -3.67
CA CYS A 5 20.37 10.38 -2.98
C CYS A 5 19.07 11.08 -2.51
N TRP A 6 19.18 12.35 -2.08
CA TRP A 6 18.03 13.12 -1.62
C TRP A 6 17.09 13.46 -2.77
N HIS A 7 17.64 13.82 -3.90
CA HIS A 7 16.86 14.15 -5.12
C HIS A 7 16.12 12.96 -5.69
N HIS A 8 16.74 11.77 -5.71
CA HIS A 8 16.09 10.54 -6.18
C HIS A 8 15.00 10.03 -5.22
N ARG A 9 15.17 10.24 -3.91
CA ARG A 9 14.10 9.95 -2.93
C ARG A 9 12.88 10.84 -3.12
N LEU A 10 13.09 12.14 -3.31
CA LEU A 10 11.99 13.08 -3.57
C LEU A 10 11.20 12.72 -4.84
N GLN A 11 11.88 12.27 -5.88
CA GLN A 11 11.22 11.87 -7.14
C GLN A 11 10.34 10.63 -6.95
N ALA A 12 10.80 9.61 -6.23
CA ALA A 12 10.02 8.40 -5.95
C ALA A 12 8.80 8.71 -5.06
N GLU A 13 8.98 9.53 -4.03
CA GLU A 13 7.89 9.99 -3.16
C GLU A 13 6.88 10.84 -3.94
N THR A 14 7.34 11.75 -4.79
CA THR A 14 6.48 12.57 -5.65
C THR A 14 5.67 11.72 -6.63
N ALA A 15 6.29 10.71 -7.23
CA ALA A 15 5.62 9.78 -8.14
C ALA A 15 4.54 8.97 -7.41
N LEU A 16 4.83 8.52 -6.18
CA LEU A 16 3.88 7.78 -5.35
C LEU A 16 2.68 8.66 -4.95
N HIS A 17 2.94 9.91 -4.55
CA HIS A 17 1.86 10.86 -4.24
C HIS A 17 1.02 11.19 -5.48
N GLY A 18 1.66 11.36 -6.65
CA GLY A 18 0.97 11.52 -7.92
C GLY A 18 0.06 10.34 -8.25
N PHE A 19 0.56 9.13 -8.04
CA PHE A 19 -0.23 7.90 -8.18
C PHE A 19 -1.46 7.90 -7.25
N TYR A 20 -1.28 8.23 -5.96
CA TYR A 20 -2.40 8.28 -5.02
C TYR A 20 -3.44 9.34 -5.38
N ILE A 21 -3.03 10.51 -5.88
CA ILE A 21 -3.96 11.56 -6.35
C ILE A 21 -4.78 11.05 -7.53
N VAL A 22 -4.16 10.40 -8.51
CA VAL A 22 -4.85 9.81 -9.67
C VAL A 22 -5.83 8.73 -9.22
N MET A 23 -5.41 7.85 -8.31
CA MET A 23 -6.26 6.78 -7.79
C MET A 23 -7.41 7.31 -6.93
N ALA A 24 -7.19 8.37 -6.16
CA ALA A 24 -8.25 9.04 -5.41
C ALA A 24 -9.29 9.68 -6.35
N GLY A 25 -8.86 10.32 -7.42
CA GLY A 25 -9.75 10.86 -8.44
C GLY A 25 -10.55 9.77 -9.16
N TYR A 26 -9.90 8.66 -9.51
CA TYR A 26 -10.55 7.50 -10.11
C TYR A 26 -11.55 6.86 -9.15
N GLY A 27 -11.20 6.69 -7.88
CA GLY A 27 -12.10 6.17 -6.85
C GLY A 27 -13.32 7.08 -6.62
N ALA A 28 -13.11 8.39 -6.58
CA ALA A 28 -14.20 9.36 -6.47
C ALA A 28 -15.14 9.31 -7.68
N TRP A 29 -14.58 9.11 -8.88
CA TRP A 29 -15.38 8.95 -10.10
C TRP A 29 -16.22 7.65 -10.06
N LEU A 30 -15.62 6.53 -9.66
CA LEU A 30 -16.36 5.26 -9.49
C LEU A 30 -17.45 5.38 -8.43
N ALA A 31 -17.15 5.98 -7.27
CA ALA A 31 -18.11 6.18 -6.18
C ALA A 31 -19.24 7.16 -6.53
N SER A 32 -19.10 7.96 -7.58
CA SER A 32 -20.18 8.80 -8.10
C SER A 32 -21.25 7.99 -8.85
N ASP A 33 -20.95 6.76 -9.25
CA ASP A 33 -21.92 5.86 -9.84
C ASP A 33 -22.78 5.22 -8.73
N ALA A 34 -24.11 5.39 -8.83
CA ALA A 34 -25.04 4.84 -7.86
C ALA A 34 -25.03 3.28 -7.78
N SER A 35 -24.40 2.62 -8.74
CA SER A 35 -24.20 1.17 -8.75
C SER A 35 -22.95 0.71 -8.01
N TRP A 36 -22.06 1.65 -7.61
CA TRP A 36 -20.86 1.31 -6.87
C TRP A 36 -21.23 0.82 -5.47
N ALA A 37 -20.79 -0.36 -5.12
CA ALA A 37 -20.99 -0.97 -3.81
C ALA A 37 -19.71 -1.68 -3.37
N MET A 38 -19.57 -1.90 -2.08
CA MET A 38 -18.51 -2.77 -1.57
C MET A 38 -18.68 -4.17 -2.17
N THR A 39 -17.56 -4.72 -2.61
CA THR A 39 -17.49 -6.04 -3.24
C THR A 39 -16.57 -6.95 -2.44
N SER A 40 -16.76 -8.24 -2.57
CA SER A 40 -15.85 -9.26 -2.02
C SER A 40 -15.41 -10.16 -3.17
N HIS A 41 -14.16 -10.00 -3.58
CA HIS A 41 -13.54 -10.92 -4.53
C HIS A 41 -12.97 -12.12 -3.78
N GLY A 42 -13.30 -13.32 -4.25
CA GLY A 42 -12.81 -14.56 -3.64
C GLY A 42 -11.29 -14.71 -3.75
N TRP A 43 -10.72 -15.61 -2.95
CA TRP A 43 -9.28 -15.92 -2.94
C TRP A 43 -8.71 -16.35 -4.30
N LEU A 44 -9.56 -16.80 -5.24
CA LEU A 44 -9.15 -17.10 -6.61
C LEU A 44 -8.60 -15.87 -7.35
N TRP A 45 -8.97 -14.65 -6.94
CA TRP A 45 -8.46 -13.41 -7.49
C TRP A 45 -7.26 -12.86 -6.70
N HIS A 46 -7.30 -12.99 -5.37
CA HIS A 46 -6.23 -12.50 -4.51
C HIS A 46 -4.96 -13.36 -4.60
N ALA A 47 -5.09 -14.69 -4.66
CA ALA A 47 -3.94 -15.58 -4.71
C ALA A 47 -3.01 -15.32 -5.92
N PRO A 48 -3.50 -15.25 -7.17
CA PRO A 48 -2.66 -14.91 -8.30
C PRO A 48 -2.13 -13.47 -8.24
N ALA A 49 -2.91 -12.52 -7.71
CA ALA A 49 -2.45 -11.14 -7.52
C ALA A 49 -1.29 -11.08 -6.53
N ILE A 50 -1.39 -11.76 -5.39
CA ILE A 50 -0.30 -11.86 -4.40
C ILE A 50 0.95 -12.50 -5.01
N ALA A 51 0.78 -13.61 -5.74
CA ALA A 51 1.89 -14.27 -6.42
C ALA A 51 2.59 -13.33 -7.42
N LEU A 52 1.83 -12.60 -8.22
CA LEU A 52 2.36 -11.60 -9.15
C LEU A 52 3.07 -10.47 -8.40
N GLY A 53 2.51 -9.99 -7.30
CA GLY A 53 3.12 -8.97 -6.45
C GLY A 53 4.46 -9.43 -5.88
N LEU A 54 4.55 -10.66 -5.37
CA LEU A 54 5.79 -11.25 -4.86
C LEU A 54 6.84 -11.41 -5.97
N LEU A 55 6.45 -11.87 -7.15
CA LEU A 55 7.34 -11.94 -8.33
C LEU A 55 7.84 -10.55 -8.71
N THR A 56 6.97 -9.55 -8.72
CA THR A 56 7.36 -8.16 -8.99
C THR A 56 8.39 -7.66 -7.97
N CYS A 57 8.23 -8.00 -6.69
CA CYS A 57 9.19 -7.65 -5.63
C CYS A 57 10.59 -8.22 -5.91
N VAL A 58 10.71 -9.42 -6.51
CA VAL A 58 12.00 -10.02 -6.88
C VAL A 58 12.76 -9.14 -7.89
N TRP A 59 12.06 -8.45 -8.78
CA TRP A 59 12.64 -7.53 -9.76
C TRP A 59 12.89 -6.13 -9.19
N VAL A 60 11.95 -5.64 -8.38
CA VAL A 60 12.02 -4.28 -7.81
C VAL A 60 13.09 -4.17 -6.72
N ALA A 61 13.27 -5.18 -5.88
CA ALA A 61 14.23 -5.13 -4.78
C ALA A 61 15.69 -4.91 -5.23
N PRO A 62 16.24 -5.61 -6.24
CA PRO A 62 17.58 -5.33 -6.74
C PRO A 62 17.74 -3.94 -7.35
N TRP A 63 16.69 -3.44 -7.98
CA TRP A 63 16.67 -2.10 -8.53
C TRP A 63 16.72 -1.04 -7.42
N LEU A 64 15.95 -1.21 -6.33
CA LEU A 64 16.00 -0.35 -5.16
C LEU A 64 17.35 -0.43 -4.44
N GLN A 65 17.95 -1.62 -4.38
CA GLN A 65 19.29 -1.81 -3.81
C GLN A 65 20.34 -0.99 -4.57
N LYS A 66 20.30 -1.02 -5.90
CA LYS A 66 21.20 -0.21 -6.76
C LYS A 66 21.00 1.30 -6.55
N ARG A 67 19.82 1.72 -6.11
CA ARG A 67 19.50 3.11 -5.79
C ARG A 67 19.80 3.51 -4.34
N GLY A 68 20.42 2.62 -3.58
CA GLY A 68 20.90 2.91 -2.21
C GLY A 68 19.85 2.69 -1.12
N SER A 69 18.80 1.90 -1.38
CA SER A 69 17.87 1.52 -0.31
C SER A 69 18.59 0.66 0.75
N ALA A 70 18.40 1.02 2.02
CA ALA A 70 18.94 0.27 3.16
C ALA A 70 18.22 -1.06 3.39
N MET A 71 16.94 -1.15 3.00
CA MET A 71 16.10 -2.34 3.16
C MET A 71 15.31 -2.64 1.88
N PRO A 72 15.99 -2.99 0.77
CA PRO A 72 15.38 -3.03 -0.56
C PRO A 72 14.24 -4.03 -0.70
N ARG A 73 14.27 -5.13 0.05
CA ARG A 73 13.20 -6.15 0.02
C ARG A 73 11.92 -5.64 0.68
N LEU A 74 12.05 -4.97 1.84
CA LEU A 74 10.90 -4.38 2.52
C LEU A 74 10.34 -3.19 1.75
N ASP A 75 11.21 -2.34 1.21
CA ASP A 75 10.81 -1.22 0.36
C ASP A 75 10.08 -1.70 -0.90
N ALA A 76 10.56 -2.78 -1.54
CA ALA A 76 9.89 -3.37 -2.70
C ALA A 76 8.51 -3.92 -2.30
N PHE A 77 8.44 -4.66 -1.21
CA PHE A 77 7.18 -5.23 -0.72
C PHE A 77 6.17 -4.13 -0.41
N THR A 78 6.52 -3.17 0.44
CA THR A 78 5.60 -2.10 0.83
C THR A 78 5.14 -1.29 -0.38
N THR A 79 6.03 -0.99 -1.33
CA THR A 79 5.68 -0.24 -2.55
C THR A 79 4.73 -1.02 -3.46
N VAL A 80 5.07 -2.25 -3.81
CA VAL A 80 4.29 -3.07 -4.75
C VAL A 80 2.91 -3.39 -4.16
N PHE A 81 2.87 -3.80 -2.89
CA PHE A 81 1.62 -4.14 -2.24
C PHE A 81 0.75 -2.93 -1.91
N SER A 82 1.34 -1.73 -1.70
CA SER A 82 0.55 -0.48 -1.59
C SER A 82 -0.18 -0.14 -2.89
N VAL A 83 0.46 -0.36 -4.04
CA VAL A 83 -0.21 -0.20 -5.34
C VAL A 83 -1.37 -1.19 -5.49
N MET A 84 -1.15 -2.44 -5.11
CA MET A 84 -2.20 -3.47 -5.15
C MET A 84 -3.34 -3.19 -4.17
N ALA A 85 -3.03 -2.81 -2.93
CA ALA A 85 -4.02 -2.45 -1.92
C ALA A 85 -4.86 -1.26 -2.37
N THR A 86 -4.23 -0.24 -2.97
CA THR A 86 -4.93 0.93 -3.53
C THR A 86 -5.87 0.51 -4.66
N TRP A 87 -5.44 -0.40 -5.54
CA TRP A 87 -6.29 -0.92 -6.60
C TRP A 87 -7.54 -1.61 -6.04
N TRP A 88 -7.37 -2.54 -5.09
CA TRP A 88 -8.50 -3.24 -4.46
C TRP A 88 -9.40 -2.28 -3.68
N MET A 89 -8.81 -1.28 -3.01
CA MET A 89 -9.58 -0.24 -2.30
C MET A 89 -10.48 0.54 -3.26
N VAL A 90 -9.99 0.92 -4.42
CA VAL A 90 -10.78 1.66 -5.43
C VAL A 90 -11.88 0.79 -6.02
N GLN A 91 -11.65 -0.52 -6.15
CA GLN A 91 -12.68 -1.47 -6.59
C GLN A 91 -13.72 -1.78 -5.49
N GLY A 92 -13.56 -1.23 -4.30
CA GLY A 92 -14.45 -1.45 -3.17
C GLY A 92 -14.28 -2.82 -2.51
N ASP A 93 -13.15 -3.51 -2.75
CA ASP A 93 -12.91 -4.83 -2.17
C ASP A 93 -12.53 -4.73 -0.71
N GLU A 94 -13.27 -5.44 0.16
CA GLU A 94 -13.05 -5.44 1.61
C GLU A 94 -11.69 -5.96 2.02
N VAL A 95 -11.11 -6.90 1.25
CA VAL A 95 -9.82 -7.51 1.55
C VAL A 95 -8.67 -6.49 1.46
N ASN A 96 -8.90 -5.33 0.83
CA ASN A 96 -7.91 -4.26 0.80
C ASN A 96 -7.40 -3.87 2.21
N TRP A 97 -8.26 -3.91 3.23
CA TRP A 97 -7.90 -3.58 4.60
C TRP A 97 -6.86 -4.53 5.17
N LEU A 98 -6.92 -5.82 4.83
CA LEU A 98 -5.89 -6.79 5.24
C LEU A 98 -4.54 -6.49 4.58
N TYR A 99 -4.53 -6.05 3.32
CA TYR A 99 -3.30 -5.60 2.66
C TYR A 99 -2.69 -4.40 3.41
N TRP A 100 -3.53 -3.42 3.77
CA TRP A 100 -3.05 -2.23 4.49
C TRP A 100 -2.52 -2.57 5.88
N ILE A 101 -3.17 -3.44 6.65
CA ILE A 101 -2.69 -3.90 7.96
C ILE A 101 -1.27 -4.48 7.84
N VAL A 102 -1.02 -5.35 6.87
CA VAL A 102 0.32 -5.93 6.66
C VAL A 102 1.34 -4.88 6.23
N ILE A 103 0.97 -4.00 5.29
CA ILE A 103 1.86 -2.96 4.75
C ILE A 103 2.24 -1.96 5.85
N ASP A 104 1.26 -1.48 6.60
CA ASP A 104 1.47 -0.45 7.63
C ASP A 104 2.27 -1.01 8.81
N SER A 105 1.98 -2.24 9.25
CA SER A 105 2.79 -2.92 10.26
C SER A 105 4.27 -3.06 9.85
N LEU A 106 4.54 -3.44 8.59
CA LEU A 106 5.91 -3.50 8.06
C LEU A 106 6.53 -2.11 7.92
N SER A 107 5.73 -1.10 7.58
CA SER A 107 6.18 0.29 7.49
C SER A 107 6.54 0.86 8.86
N VAL A 108 5.79 0.54 9.91
CA VAL A 108 6.17 0.88 11.30
C VAL A 108 7.56 0.36 11.62
N TYR A 109 7.83 -0.92 11.35
CA TYR A 109 9.15 -1.51 11.55
C TYR A 109 10.23 -0.82 10.72
N LEU A 110 9.95 -0.58 9.44
CA LEU A 110 10.88 0.03 8.49
C LEU A 110 11.29 1.46 8.94
N TYR A 111 10.32 2.28 9.31
CA TYR A 111 10.56 3.67 9.74
C TYR A 111 11.21 3.73 11.12
N ALA A 112 10.84 2.84 12.03
CA ALA A 112 11.51 2.72 13.33
C ALA A 112 13.00 2.37 13.17
N LYS A 113 13.32 1.40 12.30
CA LYS A 113 14.71 1.00 12.00
C LYS A 113 15.53 2.10 11.31
N ARG A 114 14.87 2.98 10.57
CA ARG A 114 15.51 4.14 9.91
C ARG A 114 15.72 5.33 10.85
N GLY A 115 15.30 5.22 12.12
CA GLY A 115 15.39 6.31 13.09
C GLY A 115 14.41 7.46 12.79
N MET A 116 13.28 7.16 12.17
CA MET A 116 12.21 8.10 11.82
C MET A 116 10.95 7.86 12.67
N PRO A 117 10.97 8.22 13.97
CA PRO A 117 9.90 7.86 14.90
C PRO A 117 8.54 8.50 14.54
N VAL A 118 8.55 9.70 13.97
CA VAL A 118 7.32 10.38 13.53
C VAL A 118 6.66 9.61 12.37
N GLY A 119 7.46 9.12 11.42
CA GLY A 119 6.96 8.26 10.33
C GLY A 119 6.41 6.94 10.86
N ALA A 120 7.11 6.31 11.80
CA ALA A 120 6.64 5.08 12.43
C ALA A 120 5.30 5.30 13.16
N LEU A 121 5.16 6.40 13.91
CA LEU A 121 3.91 6.74 14.60
C LEU A 121 2.77 6.96 13.61
N LEU A 122 3.02 7.62 12.49
CA LEU A 122 2.02 7.82 11.42
C LEU A 122 1.48 6.48 10.91
N PHE A 123 2.37 5.51 10.64
CA PHE A 123 1.95 4.19 10.20
C PHE A 123 1.24 3.37 11.29
N VAL A 124 1.52 3.59 12.57
CA VAL A 124 0.70 3.03 13.65
C VAL A 124 -0.74 3.55 13.57
N VAL A 125 -0.92 4.84 13.33
CA VAL A 125 -2.28 5.42 13.16
C VAL A 125 -2.97 4.81 11.95
N TYR A 126 -2.28 4.67 10.82
CA TYR A 126 -2.85 4.05 9.61
C TYR A 126 -3.21 2.58 9.83
N ASP A 127 -2.39 1.83 10.56
CA ASP A 127 -2.65 0.44 10.92
C ASP A 127 -3.92 0.30 11.77
N LEU A 128 -4.08 1.18 12.77
CA LEU A 128 -5.31 1.23 13.58
C LEU A 128 -6.56 1.57 12.74
N MET A 129 -6.43 2.50 11.79
CA MET A 129 -7.52 2.84 10.86
C MET A 129 -7.85 1.65 9.93
N ALA A 130 -6.85 0.91 9.47
CA ALA A 130 -7.06 -0.25 8.62
C ALA A 130 -7.74 -1.40 9.38
N ILE A 131 -7.37 -1.61 10.65
CA ILE A 131 -8.02 -2.59 11.54
C ILE A 131 -9.50 -2.20 11.76
N ASP A 132 -9.79 -0.93 12.05
CA ASP A 132 -11.17 -0.44 12.20
C ASP A 132 -11.97 -0.61 10.91
N GLY A 133 -11.41 -0.24 9.77
CA GLY A 133 -12.01 -0.43 8.45
C GLY A 133 -12.32 -1.88 8.13
N TRP A 134 -11.45 -2.83 8.52
CA TRP A 134 -11.71 -4.25 8.38
C TRP A 134 -12.91 -4.71 9.21
N PHE A 135 -13.00 -4.30 10.47
CA PHE A 135 -14.14 -4.67 11.32
C PHE A 135 -15.45 -4.05 10.83
N ASP A 136 -15.43 -2.85 10.30
CA ASP A 136 -16.61 -2.23 9.69
C ASP A 136 -17.05 -2.98 8.42
N ALA A 137 -16.11 -3.36 7.57
CA ALA A 137 -16.39 -4.17 6.38
C ALA A 137 -17.01 -5.53 6.77
N VAL A 138 -16.44 -6.24 7.73
CA VAL A 138 -16.98 -7.52 8.21
C VAL A 138 -18.40 -7.35 8.77
N ARG A 139 -18.68 -6.30 9.51
CA ARG A 139 -20.03 -5.98 10.01
C ARG A 139 -21.02 -5.73 8.87
N TRP A 140 -20.59 -5.03 7.82
CA TRP A 140 -21.41 -4.76 6.65
C TRP A 140 -21.87 -6.03 5.94
N PHE A 141 -20.98 -7.03 5.77
CA PHE A 141 -21.28 -8.29 5.10
C PHE A 141 -21.97 -9.32 6.00
N SER A 142 -21.92 -9.16 7.33
CA SER A 142 -22.56 -10.06 8.30
C SER A 142 -23.98 -9.65 8.71
N GLY A 143 -24.39 -8.44 8.38
CA GLY A 143 -25.74 -7.91 8.64
C GLY A 143 -26.65 -8.03 7.46
#